data_26e0aa3ff7b09eaf04fce48fb83eb546
#
_entry.id   26e0aa3ff7b09eaf04fce48fb83eb546
#
_cell.length_a   1.000
_cell.length_b   1.000
_cell.length_c   1.000
_cell.angle_alpha   90.00
_cell.angle_beta   90.00
_cell.angle_gamma   90.00
#
_symmetry.space_group_name_H-M   'P 1'
#
loop_
_entity.id
_entity.type
_entity.pdbx_description
1 polymer ?
#
loop_
_entity_poly.entity_id
_entity_poly.type
_entity_poly.pdbx_seq_one_letter_code
_entity_poly.pdbx_strand_id
1 'polypeptide(L)'
;MARKYIATGYATYPSVKLQKLTTDPNTGKQTLSFIKELIFGDYMCAYEKDGGYQSEWIGEGKKREEYIYVHCRNADGYIKKSEMQSERPLEVNFVDVGQGDGCHIVTPDDEHFLVDAGQGDNMFRFLKWRFNLKKSSTPPPPFTVVISHPDADHYKGFGDIFQTPSDLAQQFKIAKVYHNGLVESKTIAKTKGKPTVNE
;
A
#
# COMPACT_ATOMS: atom_id res chain seq x y z
N MET A 1 -12.65 23.92 -7.88
CA MET A 1 -12.19 24.07 -6.49
C MET A 1 -11.36 22.85 -6.10
N ALA A 2 -10.27 23.03 -5.36
CA ALA A 2 -9.49 21.91 -4.87
C ALA A 2 -10.33 21.09 -3.85
N ARG A 3 -10.24 19.77 -3.92
CA ARG A 3 -10.90 18.87 -2.95
C ARG A 3 -10.25 19.08 -1.59
N LYS A 4 -11.04 19.33 -0.56
CA LYS A 4 -10.56 19.48 0.82
C LYS A 4 -11.05 18.30 1.65
N TYR A 5 -10.11 17.67 2.37
CA TYR A 5 -10.39 16.54 3.23
C TYR A 5 -10.19 16.93 4.69
N ILE A 6 -11.07 16.45 5.57
CA ILE A 6 -10.98 16.71 7.01
C ILE A 6 -10.28 15.58 7.76
N ALA A 7 -10.39 14.35 7.26
CA ALA A 7 -9.81 13.17 7.88
C ALA A 7 -9.46 12.12 6.83
N THR A 8 -8.53 11.26 7.22
CA THR A 8 -8.19 10.04 6.48
C THR A 8 -8.40 8.83 7.38
N GLY A 9 -8.61 7.67 6.80
CA GLY A 9 -8.82 6.43 7.54
C GLY A 9 -8.91 5.22 6.63
N TYR A 10 -9.36 4.13 7.18
CA TYR A 10 -9.37 2.82 6.53
C TYR A 10 -10.74 2.17 6.68
N ALA A 11 -11.15 1.41 5.65
CA ALA A 11 -12.39 0.64 5.69
C ALA A 11 -12.35 -0.43 6.79
N THR A 12 -13.43 -0.53 7.58
CA THR A 12 -13.55 -1.53 8.64
C THR A 12 -13.80 -2.93 8.08
N TYR A 13 -13.53 -3.95 8.91
CA TYR A 13 -13.80 -5.36 8.59
C TYR A 13 -15.32 -5.65 8.58
N PRO A 14 -15.82 -6.53 7.71
CA PRO A 14 -15.11 -7.26 6.64
C PRO A 14 -14.97 -6.46 5.35
N SER A 15 -15.87 -5.55 5.09
CA SER A 15 -15.93 -4.67 3.92
C SER A 15 -16.95 -3.55 4.15
N VAL A 16 -16.85 -2.51 3.33
CA VAL A 16 -17.69 -1.31 3.41
C VAL A 16 -18.33 -1.03 2.05
N LYS A 17 -19.62 -0.74 2.02
CA LYS A 17 -20.32 -0.38 0.79
C LYS A 17 -20.21 1.11 0.51
N LEU A 18 -19.48 1.47 -0.53
CA LEU A 18 -19.51 2.83 -1.07
C LEU A 18 -20.80 3.03 -1.87
N GLN A 19 -21.57 4.06 -1.53
CA GLN A 19 -22.92 4.25 -2.03
C GLN A 19 -23.16 5.68 -2.54
N LYS A 20 -24.02 5.80 -3.54
CA LYS A 20 -24.51 7.10 -4.03
C LYS A 20 -25.81 7.43 -3.31
N LEU A 21 -25.87 8.61 -2.72
CA LEU A 21 -27.09 9.15 -2.15
C LEU A 21 -27.88 9.90 -3.22
N THR A 22 -29.17 9.62 -3.31
CA THR A 22 -30.14 10.34 -4.15
C THR A 22 -31.30 10.77 -3.28
N THR A 23 -31.71 12.00 -3.36
CA THR A 23 -32.88 12.54 -2.65
C THR A 23 -33.96 12.87 -3.67
N ASP A 24 -35.14 12.29 -3.51
CA ASP A 24 -36.30 12.61 -4.33
C ASP A 24 -36.73 14.06 -4.06
N PRO A 25 -36.75 14.93 -5.08
CA PRO A 25 -37.07 16.34 -4.88
C PRO A 25 -38.51 16.63 -4.44
N ASN A 26 -39.43 15.70 -4.70
CA ASN A 26 -40.85 15.89 -4.36
C ASN A 26 -41.21 15.37 -2.98
N THR A 27 -40.58 14.26 -2.58
CA THR A 27 -40.91 13.57 -1.31
C THR A 27 -39.85 13.76 -0.23
N GLY A 28 -38.67 14.26 -0.58
CA GLY A 28 -37.51 14.31 0.32
C GLY A 28 -36.92 12.95 0.67
N LYS A 29 -37.45 11.87 0.08
CA LYS A 29 -36.99 10.50 0.39
C LYS A 29 -35.57 10.28 -0.09
N GLN A 30 -34.72 9.88 0.85
CA GLN A 30 -33.33 9.52 0.58
C GLN A 30 -33.19 8.05 0.22
N THR A 31 -32.40 7.75 -0.82
CA THR A 31 -32.12 6.40 -1.29
C THR A 31 -30.63 6.23 -1.53
N LEU A 32 -30.07 5.15 -1.00
CA LEU A 32 -28.69 4.74 -1.21
C LEU A 32 -28.61 3.68 -2.31
N SER A 33 -27.77 3.90 -3.32
CA SER A 33 -27.49 2.92 -4.38
C SER A 33 -26.03 2.53 -4.36
N PHE A 34 -25.75 1.25 -4.60
CA PHE A 34 -24.42 0.67 -4.57
C PHE A 34 -23.54 1.23 -5.69
N ILE A 35 -22.31 1.61 -5.35
CA ILE A 35 -21.25 1.99 -6.30
C ILE A 35 -20.21 0.87 -6.40
N LYS A 36 -19.58 0.54 -5.28
CA LYS A 36 -18.58 -0.52 -5.16
C LYS A 36 -18.43 -0.99 -3.72
N GLU A 37 -17.80 -2.12 -3.55
CA GLU A 37 -17.36 -2.62 -2.26
C GLU A 37 -15.90 -2.22 -2.00
N LEU A 38 -15.67 -1.68 -0.82
CA LEU A 38 -14.34 -1.39 -0.28
C LEU A 38 -13.97 -2.55 0.63
N ILE A 39 -12.79 -3.11 0.42
CA ILE A 39 -12.31 -4.20 1.27
C ILE A 39 -11.70 -3.65 2.55
N PHE A 40 -11.62 -4.47 3.60
CA PHE A 40 -10.94 -4.13 4.83
C PHE A 40 -9.56 -3.51 4.58
N GLY A 41 -9.32 -2.35 5.19
CA GLY A 41 -8.05 -1.63 5.04
C GLY A 41 -7.94 -0.72 3.81
N ASP A 42 -8.95 -0.64 2.96
CA ASP A 42 -8.94 0.37 1.88
C ASP A 42 -8.84 1.77 2.46
N TYR A 43 -7.83 2.53 2.00
CA TYR A 43 -7.58 3.89 2.43
C TYR A 43 -8.62 4.86 1.86
N MET A 44 -9.16 5.71 2.71
CA MET A 44 -10.20 6.67 2.39
C MET A 44 -9.86 8.08 2.87
N CYS A 45 -10.31 9.08 2.12
CA CYS A 45 -10.24 10.49 2.50
C CYS A 45 -11.66 11.04 2.66
N ALA A 46 -12.02 11.48 3.83
CA ALA A 46 -13.33 12.09 4.10
C ALA A 46 -13.34 13.57 3.71
N TYR A 47 -14.33 13.95 2.93
CA TYR A 47 -14.50 15.33 2.47
C TYR A 47 -14.89 16.27 3.61
N GLU A 48 -14.35 17.50 3.54
CA GLU A 48 -14.70 18.58 4.46
C GLU A 48 -15.82 19.43 3.86
N LYS A 49 -16.77 19.80 4.72
CA LYS A 49 -17.78 20.81 4.47
C LYS A 49 -18.02 21.64 5.74
N ASP A 50 -17.89 22.95 5.63
CA ASP A 50 -18.17 23.92 6.72
C ASP A 50 -17.41 23.62 8.03
N GLY A 51 -16.16 23.14 7.93
CA GLY A 51 -15.30 22.80 9.07
C GLY A 51 -15.57 21.43 9.70
N GLY A 52 -16.51 20.64 9.15
CA GLY A 52 -16.84 19.29 9.58
C GLY A 52 -16.80 18.28 8.44
N TYR A 53 -17.25 17.06 8.74
CA TYR A 53 -17.46 16.06 7.68
C TYR A 53 -18.57 16.52 6.74
N GLN A 54 -18.36 16.31 5.43
CA GLN A 54 -19.49 16.34 4.50
C GLN A 54 -20.35 15.11 4.79
N SER A 55 -21.39 15.27 5.60
CA SER A 55 -22.21 14.16 6.10
C SER A 55 -23.69 14.36 5.89
N GLU A 56 -24.42 13.25 5.90
CA GLU A 56 -25.88 13.18 5.84
C GLU A 56 -26.39 12.16 6.86
N TRP A 57 -27.49 12.49 7.51
CA TRP A 57 -28.18 11.58 8.42
C TRP A 57 -29.27 10.83 7.67
N ILE A 58 -29.11 9.50 7.50
CA ILE A 58 -29.99 8.68 6.68
C ILE A 58 -30.68 7.63 7.54
N GLY A 59 -31.96 7.37 7.27
CA GLY A 59 -32.80 6.43 8.01
C GLY A 59 -33.78 7.14 8.94
N GLU A 60 -34.58 6.35 9.67
CA GLU A 60 -35.63 6.85 10.55
C GLU A 60 -35.49 6.28 11.97
N GLY A 61 -35.87 7.07 12.98
CA GLY A 61 -35.88 6.69 14.37
C GLY A 61 -34.54 6.12 14.84
N LYS A 62 -34.55 4.93 15.48
CA LYS A 62 -33.33 4.27 16.00
C LYS A 62 -32.40 3.71 14.92
N LYS A 63 -32.83 3.69 13.65
CA LYS A 63 -32.04 3.24 12.51
C LYS A 63 -31.42 4.39 11.73
N ARG A 64 -31.50 5.60 12.24
CA ARG A 64 -30.88 6.77 11.65
C ARG A 64 -29.39 6.77 11.95
N GLU A 65 -28.57 6.79 10.91
CA GLU A 65 -27.11 6.72 10.98
C GLU A 65 -26.46 7.88 10.23
N GLU A 66 -25.31 8.33 10.70
CA GLU A 66 -24.50 9.33 10.02
C GLU A 66 -23.69 8.69 8.90
N TYR A 67 -23.88 9.17 7.67
CA TYR A 67 -23.10 8.82 6.50
C TYR A 67 -22.18 9.97 6.14
N ILE A 68 -20.91 9.68 5.87
CA ILE A 68 -19.91 10.66 5.46
C ILE A 68 -19.53 10.44 3.99
N TYR A 69 -19.25 11.54 3.29
CA TYR A 69 -18.83 11.50 1.90
C TYR A 69 -17.32 11.30 1.85
N VAL A 70 -16.87 10.27 1.16
CA VAL A 70 -15.46 9.88 1.10
C VAL A 70 -15.00 9.69 -0.33
N HIS A 71 -13.68 9.88 -0.52
CA HIS A 71 -12.93 9.44 -1.70
C HIS A 71 -12.18 8.16 -1.36
N CYS A 72 -12.33 7.13 -2.18
CA CYS A 72 -11.55 5.91 -2.08
C CYS A 72 -11.17 5.41 -3.47
N ARG A 73 -9.86 5.20 -3.69
CA ARG A 73 -9.32 4.84 -5.00
C ARG A 73 -9.71 5.88 -6.06
N ASN A 74 -10.57 5.52 -7.02
CA ASN A 74 -11.05 6.39 -8.11
C ASN A 74 -12.55 6.67 -8.04
N ALA A 75 -13.16 6.58 -6.87
CA ALA A 75 -14.59 6.78 -6.67
C ALA A 75 -14.88 7.62 -5.43
N ASP A 76 -15.97 8.38 -5.51
CA ASP A 76 -16.53 9.17 -4.43
C ASP A 76 -17.91 8.62 -4.07
N GLY A 77 -18.26 8.63 -2.78
CA GLY A 77 -19.56 8.18 -2.31
C GLY A 77 -19.72 8.29 -0.80
N TYR A 78 -20.86 7.84 -0.31
CA TYR A 78 -21.20 7.82 1.10
C TYR A 78 -20.93 6.44 1.70
N ILE A 79 -20.39 6.42 2.91
CA ILE A 79 -20.29 5.27 3.80
C ILE A 79 -20.86 5.64 5.17
N LYS A 80 -21.20 4.66 5.99
CA LYS A 80 -21.48 4.98 7.40
C LYS A 80 -20.20 5.49 8.06
N LYS A 81 -20.31 6.51 8.88
CA LYS A 81 -19.15 7.07 9.59
C LYS A 81 -18.47 6.04 10.49
N SER A 82 -19.24 5.12 11.08
CA SER A 82 -18.74 4.00 11.87
C SER A 82 -17.97 2.95 11.07
N GLU A 83 -18.04 2.98 9.74
CA GLU A 83 -17.33 2.06 8.83
C GLU A 83 -15.95 2.60 8.40
N MET A 84 -15.52 3.74 8.96
CA MET A 84 -14.19 4.29 8.78
C MET A 84 -13.45 4.28 10.12
N GLN A 85 -12.30 3.58 10.16
CA GLN A 85 -11.42 3.53 11.32
C GLN A 85 -10.16 4.37 11.08
N SER A 86 -9.60 4.94 12.16
CA SER A 86 -8.35 5.72 12.10
C SER A 86 -7.11 4.84 12.04
N GLU A 87 -7.17 3.66 12.65
CA GLU A 87 -6.04 2.74 12.72
C GLU A 87 -5.81 2.03 11.40
N ARG A 88 -4.56 2.07 10.93
CA ARG A 88 -4.12 1.30 9.78
C ARG A 88 -4.07 -0.18 10.14
N PRO A 89 -4.67 -1.08 9.35
CA PRO A 89 -4.43 -2.51 9.55
C PRO A 89 -3.01 -2.89 9.11
N LEU A 90 -2.49 -3.99 9.66
CA LEU A 90 -1.31 -4.65 9.11
C LEU A 90 -1.61 -5.07 7.66
N GLU A 91 -0.76 -4.61 6.75
CA GLU A 91 -0.86 -4.94 5.33
C GLU A 91 0.31 -5.86 4.94
N VAL A 92 0.00 -7.00 4.34
CA VAL A 92 0.99 -7.97 3.87
C VAL A 92 0.73 -8.26 2.40
N ASN A 93 1.66 -7.85 1.54
CA ASN A 93 1.60 -8.06 0.11
C ASN A 93 2.58 -9.16 -0.28
N PHE A 94 2.08 -10.34 -0.62
CA PHE A 94 2.87 -11.37 -1.27
C PHE A 94 3.01 -11.00 -2.75
N VAL A 95 4.25 -10.77 -3.17
CA VAL A 95 4.54 -10.29 -4.53
C VAL A 95 4.94 -11.49 -5.38
N ASP A 96 4.30 -11.64 -6.54
CA ASP A 96 4.74 -12.61 -7.54
C ASP A 96 6.08 -12.15 -8.14
N VAL A 97 7.16 -12.62 -7.54
CA VAL A 97 8.53 -12.32 -7.95
C VAL A 97 9.07 -13.30 -9.00
N GLY A 98 8.25 -14.28 -9.43
CA GLY A 98 8.64 -15.37 -10.31
C GLY A 98 9.36 -16.45 -9.52
N GLN A 99 10.68 -16.56 -9.64
CA GLN A 99 11.47 -17.49 -8.85
C GLN A 99 11.86 -16.84 -7.51
N GLY A 100 11.63 -17.57 -6.40
CA GLY A 100 11.93 -17.19 -5.04
C GLY A 100 10.75 -16.55 -4.31
N ASP A 101 11.04 -15.90 -3.20
CA ASP A 101 10.06 -15.26 -2.34
C ASP A 101 10.15 -13.73 -2.39
N GLY A 102 9.06 -13.07 -2.10
CA GLY A 102 9.02 -11.61 -2.01
C GLY A 102 7.78 -11.10 -1.29
N CYS A 103 7.99 -10.32 -0.25
CA CYS A 103 6.90 -9.77 0.54
C CYS A 103 7.16 -8.30 0.90
N HIS A 104 6.12 -7.46 0.76
CA HIS A 104 6.12 -6.10 1.26
C HIS A 104 5.11 -5.98 2.38
N ILE A 105 5.58 -5.61 3.56
CA ILE A 105 4.76 -5.46 4.76
C ILE A 105 4.68 -3.99 5.14
N VAL A 106 3.48 -3.53 5.51
CA VAL A 106 3.28 -2.20 6.10
C VAL A 106 2.62 -2.39 7.46
N THR A 107 3.29 -1.91 8.50
CA THR A 107 2.76 -2.00 9.86
C THR A 107 1.68 -0.94 10.13
N PRO A 108 0.90 -1.08 11.21
CA PRO A 108 -0.03 -0.04 11.65
C PRO A 108 0.63 1.33 11.86
N ASP A 109 1.91 1.36 12.24
CA ASP A 109 2.70 2.58 12.46
C ASP A 109 3.33 3.12 11.17
N ASP A 110 2.90 2.62 10.01
CA ASP A 110 3.39 3.01 8.67
C ASP A 110 4.87 2.71 8.42
N GLU A 111 5.43 1.70 9.12
CA GLU A 111 6.77 1.19 8.83
C GLU A 111 6.71 0.18 7.68
N HIS A 112 7.67 0.28 6.76
CA HIS A 112 7.71 -0.53 5.56
C HIS A 112 8.86 -1.54 5.59
N PHE A 113 8.53 -2.81 5.41
CA PHE A 113 9.49 -3.92 5.34
C PHE A 113 9.43 -4.58 3.97
N LEU A 114 10.59 -4.96 3.47
CA LEU A 114 10.74 -5.84 2.31
C LEU A 114 11.42 -7.11 2.80
N VAL A 115 10.72 -8.23 2.71
CA VAL A 115 11.26 -9.55 3.05
C VAL A 115 11.47 -10.31 1.75
N ASP A 116 12.72 -10.52 1.40
CA ASP A 116 13.16 -11.05 0.12
C ASP A 116 12.63 -10.27 -1.11
N ALA A 117 13.18 -10.53 -2.27
CA ALA A 117 12.83 -9.79 -3.49
C ALA A 117 12.84 -10.65 -4.76
N GLY A 118 13.03 -11.96 -4.62
CA GLY A 118 13.15 -12.88 -5.76
C GLY A 118 14.46 -12.74 -6.51
N GLN A 119 14.52 -13.39 -7.67
CA GLN A 119 15.69 -13.35 -8.55
C GLN A 119 15.64 -12.21 -9.57
N GLY A 120 14.45 -11.80 -10.00
CA GLY A 120 14.21 -10.80 -11.05
C GLY A 120 13.82 -9.42 -10.53
N ASP A 121 13.31 -8.58 -11.42
CA ASP A 121 12.95 -7.19 -11.13
C ASP A 121 11.47 -6.99 -10.71
N ASN A 122 10.71 -8.06 -10.49
CA ASN A 122 9.26 -7.96 -10.22
C ASN A 122 8.95 -7.21 -8.92
N MET A 123 9.75 -7.39 -7.86
CA MET A 123 9.59 -6.61 -6.63
C MET A 123 9.78 -5.10 -6.91
N PHE A 124 10.82 -4.74 -7.68
CA PHE A 124 11.05 -3.35 -8.09
C PHE A 124 9.86 -2.80 -8.89
N ARG A 125 9.31 -3.58 -9.85
CA ARG A 125 8.14 -3.17 -10.66
C ARG A 125 6.91 -2.95 -9.78
N PHE A 126 6.65 -3.84 -8.82
CA PHE A 126 5.58 -3.71 -7.85
C PHE A 126 5.71 -2.41 -7.05
N LEU A 127 6.86 -2.14 -6.46
CA LEU A 127 7.11 -0.94 -5.67
C LEU A 127 7.05 0.34 -6.52
N LYS A 128 7.61 0.31 -7.73
CA LYS A 128 7.54 1.41 -8.69
C LYS A 128 6.09 1.80 -9.02
N TRP A 129 5.22 0.81 -9.21
CA TRP A 129 3.80 1.04 -9.43
C TRP A 129 3.11 1.52 -8.15
N ARG A 130 3.33 0.85 -7.03
CA ARG A 130 2.69 1.16 -5.76
C ARG A 130 2.94 2.59 -5.31
N PHE A 131 4.16 3.07 -5.42
CA PHE A 131 4.57 4.43 -5.03
C PHE A 131 4.56 5.42 -6.18
N ASN A 132 4.12 5.01 -7.38
CA ASN A 132 4.04 5.86 -8.56
C ASN A 132 5.34 6.63 -8.82
N LEU A 133 6.50 5.97 -8.73
CA LEU A 133 7.84 6.60 -8.76
C LEU A 133 8.11 7.43 -10.02
N LYS A 134 7.37 7.20 -11.12
CA LYS A 134 7.51 7.99 -12.35
C LYS A 134 6.90 9.39 -12.25
N LYS A 135 5.89 9.59 -11.40
CA LYS A 135 5.07 10.82 -11.40
C LYS A 135 4.91 11.42 -10.00
N SER A 136 5.18 10.68 -8.94
CA SER A 136 5.03 11.17 -7.57
C SER A 136 6.03 12.30 -7.28
N SER A 137 5.54 13.36 -6.69
CA SER A 137 6.39 14.42 -6.11
C SER A 137 6.86 14.07 -4.69
N THR A 138 6.28 13.03 -4.09
CA THR A 138 6.60 12.58 -2.74
C THR A 138 7.48 11.33 -2.82
N PRO A 139 8.64 11.30 -2.14
CA PRO A 139 9.46 10.10 -2.09
C PRO A 139 8.73 8.98 -1.36
N PRO A 140 9.02 7.70 -1.70
CA PRO A 140 8.52 6.57 -0.93
C PRO A 140 9.08 6.60 0.49
N PRO A 141 8.40 6.00 1.47
CA PRO A 141 8.93 5.86 2.82
C PRO A 141 10.23 5.05 2.81
N PRO A 142 11.08 5.20 3.83
CA PRO A 142 12.27 4.37 3.97
C PRO A 142 11.89 2.92 4.27
N PHE A 143 12.64 1.98 3.69
CA PHE A 143 12.40 0.55 3.86
C PHE A 143 13.39 -0.09 4.83
N THR A 144 12.90 -1.02 5.64
CA THR A 144 13.70 -2.03 6.31
C THR A 144 13.70 -3.30 5.46
N VAL A 145 14.87 -3.74 5.04
CA VAL A 145 15.06 -4.96 4.22
C VAL A 145 15.42 -6.14 5.12
N VAL A 146 14.79 -7.28 4.86
CA VAL A 146 15.10 -8.56 5.51
C VAL A 146 15.44 -9.57 4.40
N ILE A 147 16.64 -10.14 4.44
CA ILE A 147 17.07 -11.23 3.55
C ILE A 147 17.03 -12.50 4.39
N SER A 148 16.10 -13.39 4.08
CA SER A 148 15.84 -14.61 4.86
C SER A 148 17.01 -15.60 4.77
N HIS A 149 17.62 -15.76 3.58
CA HIS A 149 18.82 -16.56 3.36
C HIS A 149 19.59 -16.12 2.09
N PRO A 150 20.84 -16.59 1.93
CA PRO A 150 21.77 -16.02 0.93
C PRO A 150 21.59 -16.60 -0.49
N ASP A 151 20.50 -17.30 -0.79
CA ASP A 151 20.27 -17.83 -2.13
C ASP A 151 19.82 -16.73 -3.09
N ALA A 152 20.25 -16.84 -4.33
CA ALA A 152 20.08 -15.79 -5.33
C ALA A 152 18.63 -15.36 -5.57
N ASP A 153 17.71 -16.29 -5.47
CA ASP A 153 16.27 -16.08 -5.64
C ASP A 153 15.58 -15.43 -4.43
N HIS A 154 16.33 -15.03 -3.40
CA HIS A 154 15.85 -14.24 -2.28
C HIS A 154 16.38 -12.81 -2.28
N TYR A 155 17.62 -12.58 -2.76
CA TYR A 155 18.23 -11.25 -2.64
C TYR A 155 18.52 -10.52 -3.96
N LYS A 156 18.64 -11.22 -5.11
CA LYS A 156 19.03 -10.57 -6.36
C LYS A 156 18.10 -9.45 -6.80
N GLY A 157 16.78 -9.62 -6.57
CA GLY A 157 15.77 -8.61 -6.88
C GLY A 157 15.93 -7.28 -6.15
N PHE A 158 16.76 -7.22 -5.11
CA PHE A 158 17.11 -5.95 -4.45
C PHE A 158 18.06 -5.07 -5.26
N GLY A 159 18.71 -5.58 -6.31
CA GLY A 159 19.67 -4.83 -7.11
C GLY A 159 19.10 -3.51 -7.63
N ASP A 160 17.96 -3.55 -8.31
CA ASP A 160 17.29 -2.36 -8.86
C ASP A 160 16.67 -1.47 -7.77
N ILE A 161 16.39 -2.03 -6.59
CA ILE A 161 15.87 -1.27 -5.44
C ILE A 161 17.00 -0.46 -4.79
N PHE A 162 18.17 -1.07 -4.60
CA PHE A 162 19.35 -0.40 -4.02
C PHE A 162 20.00 0.57 -4.99
N GLN A 163 19.88 0.31 -6.29
CA GLN A 163 20.42 1.15 -7.35
C GLN A 163 19.27 1.68 -8.23
N THR A 164 18.31 2.35 -7.61
CA THR A 164 17.14 2.87 -8.31
C THR A 164 17.58 3.67 -9.56
N PRO A 165 17.06 3.35 -10.76
CA PRO A 165 17.39 4.06 -11.98
C PRO A 165 17.17 5.57 -11.89
N SER A 166 18.12 6.36 -12.39
CA SER A 166 18.14 7.82 -12.29
C SER A 166 17.05 8.54 -13.10
N ASP A 167 16.37 7.83 -13.99
CA ASP A 167 15.25 8.35 -14.80
C ASP A 167 13.92 8.41 -14.03
N LEU A 168 13.88 7.91 -12.81
CA LEU A 168 12.72 7.99 -11.94
C LEU A 168 12.71 9.29 -11.14
N ALA A 169 11.52 9.87 -10.98
CA ALA A 169 11.34 11.11 -10.21
C ALA A 169 11.71 10.95 -8.73
N GLN A 170 11.58 9.74 -8.19
CA GLN A 170 11.88 9.41 -6.79
C GLN A 170 12.74 8.14 -6.72
N GLN A 171 13.57 8.06 -5.68
CA GLN A 171 14.42 6.92 -5.40
C GLN A 171 14.01 6.23 -4.09
N PHE A 172 14.31 4.94 -3.97
CA PHE A 172 14.13 4.21 -2.73
C PHE A 172 15.19 4.57 -1.71
N LYS A 173 14.79 4.65 -0.45
CA LYS A 173 15.67 4.83 0.69
C LYS A 173 15.64 3.57 1.55
N ILE A 174 16.79 2.93 1.73
CA ILE A 174 16.93 1.79 2.64
C ILE A 174 17.43 2.30 3.99
N ALA A 175 16.63 2.09 5.03
CA ALA A 175 16.96 2.50 6.38
C ALA A 175 17.82 1.46 7.11
N LYS A 176 17.48 0.17 6.94
CA LYS A 176 18.15 -0.95 7.60
C LYS A 176 18.13 -2.19 6.71
N VAL A 177 19.13 -3.04 6.87
CA VAL A 177 19.17 -4.37 6.25
C VAL A 177 19.44 -5.41 7.34
N TYR A 178 18.58 -6.41 7.41
CA TYR A 178 18.77 -7.59 8.25
C TYR A 178 19.02 -8.81 7.37
N HIS A 179 19.98 -9.65 7.77
CA HIS A 179 20.26 -10.93 7.14
C HIS A 179 20.79 -11.90 8.19
N ASN A 180 20.77 -13.19 7.89
CA ASN A 180 21.19 -14.23 8.83
C ASN A 180 22.71 -14.36 9.03
N GLY A 181 23.52 -13.53 8.36
CA GLY A 181 24.98 -13.55 8.46
C GLY A 181 25.66 -14.64 7.64
N LEU A 182 24.90 -15.52 6.98
CA LEU A 182 25.46 -16.51 6.10
C LEU A 182 25.90 -15.85 4.79
N VAL A 183 27.07 -16.22 4.30
CA VAL A 183 27.60 -15.79 3.01
C VAL A 183 27.95 -17.04 2.24
N GLU A 184 27.47 -17.15 1.02
CA GLU A 184 27.87 -18.24 0.13
C GLU A 184 29.36 -18.14 -0.13
N SER A 185 30.13 -19.14 0.31
CA SER A 185 31.56 -19.17 0.03
C SER A 185 31.80 -19.67 -1.39
N LYS A 186 32.31 -18.78 -2.25
CA LYS A 186 32.75 -19.19 -3.60
C LYS A 186 33.91 -20.11 -3.48
N THR A 187 33.85 -21.26 -4.14
CA THR A 187 34.95 -22.21 -4.22
C THR A 187 36.10 -21.59 -5.02
N ILE A 188 37.24 -21.39 -4.39
CA ILE A 188 38.43 -20.93 -5.06
C ILE A 188 39.14 -22.14 -5.68
N ALA A 189 39.03 -22.32 -7.00
CA ALA A 189 39.76 -23.35 -7.71
C ALA A 189 41.20 -22.87 -7.94
N LYS A 190 42.16 -23.69 -7.57
CA LYS A 190 43.58 -23.46 -7.91
C LYS A 190 43.88 -24.09 -9.24
N THR A 191 44.05 -23.30 -10.29
CA THR A 191 44.57 -23.77 -11.57
C THR A 191 45.98 -23.21 -11.74
N LYS A 192 46.99 -24.13 -11.78
CA LYS A 192 48.42 -23.78 -11.98
C LYS A 192 48.93 -22.62 -11.15
N GLY A 193 48.73 -22.65 -9.85
CA GLY A 193 49.32 -21.69 -8.90
C GLY A 193 48.63 -20.33 -8.79
N LYS A 194 47.56 -20.03 -9.53
CA LYS A 194 46.76 -18.81 -9.34
C LYS A 194 45.36 -19.19 -8.88
N PRO A 195 44.86 -18.58 -7.81
CA PRO A 195 43.47 -18.77 -7.39
C PRO A 195 42.55 -18.12 -8.42
N THR A 196 41.55 -18.82 -8.90
CA THR A 196 40.43 -18.28 -9.68
C THR A 196 39.14 -18.43 -8.90
N VAL A 197 38.33 -17.39 -8.90
CA VAL A 197 36.97 -17.42 -8.32
C VAL A 197 36.04 -17.83 -9.45
N ASN A 198 35.37 -18.97 -9.31
CA ASN A 198 34.30 -19.37 -10.23
C ASN A 198 32.98 -18.77 -9.71
N GLU A 199 32.29 -18.08 -10.60
CA GLU A 199 30.94 -17.56 -10.34
C GLU A 199 29.89 -18.64 -10.48
#